data_4b4a5d5046952c1150264a019ea8b6db
#
_entry.id   4b4a5d5046952c1150264a019ea8b6db
#
_cell.length_a   1.000
_cell.length_b   1.000
_cell.length_c   1.000
_cell.angle_alpha   90.00
_cell.angle_beta   90.00
_cell.angle_gamma   90.00
#
_symmetry.space_group_name_H-M   'P 1'
#
loop_
_entity.id
_entity.type
_entity.pdbx_description
1 polymer ?
#
loop_
_entity_poly.entity_id
_entity_poly.type
_entity_poly.pdbx_seq_one_letter_code
_entity_poly.pdbx_strand_id
1 'polypeptide(L)'
;MNPADQQSIERFVRTTLGCKCPDEVFESIVLERVPAPDAALPCTRLVIGNRLLIYIHETQPAKATKEAVSKLTTQGRTERDAKHYNRYRLVVASDYPTELLSAARTGFDSVAGTDQKAHLHVLATDQLPDALRSGDTNLSR
;
A
#
# COMPACT_ATOMS: atom_id res chain seq x y z
N MET A 1 1.74 -17.64 6.04
CA MET A 1 0.63 -16.79 6.52
C MET A 1 -0.46 -17.69 7.07
N ASN A 2 -0.93 -17.42 8.26
CA ASN A 2 -1.96 -18.26 8.86
C ASN A 2 -3.36 -17.80 8.41
N PRO A 3 -4.40 -18.63 8.63
CA PRO A 3 -5.75 -18.28 8.17
C PRO A 3 -6.30 -16.98 8.78
N ALA A 4 -5.94 -16.68 10.02
CA ALA A 4 -6.42 -15.44 10.66
C ALA A 4 -5.84 -14.22 9.98
N ASP A 5 -4.56 -14.26 9.65
CA ASP A 5 -3.90 -13.16 8.93
C ASP A 5 -4.50 -13.01 7.54
N GLN A 6 -4.75 -14.13 6.86
CA GLN A 6 -5.33 -14.09 5.53
C GLN A 6 -6.72 -13.45 5.56
N GLN A 7 -7.54 -13.79 6.55
CA GLN A 7 -8.86 -13.19 6.70
C GLN A 7 -8.78 -11.70 7.02
N SER A 8 -7.81 -11.31 7.84
CA SER A 8 -7.62 -9.90 8.18
C SER A 8 -7.24 -9.08 6.94
N ILE A 9 -6.36 -9.63 6.12
CA ILE A 9 -5.93 -8.96 4.90
C ILE A 9 -7.09 -8.87 3.92
N GLU A 10 -7.84 -9.95 3.76
CA GLU A 10 -9.00 -9.94 2.86
C GLU A 10 -10.02 -8.89 3.29
N ARG A 11 -10.33 -8.84 4.59
CA ARG A 11 -11.28 -7.86 5.12
C ARG A 11 -10.78 -6.43 4.89
N PHE A 12 -9.50 -6.21 5.13
CA PHE A 12 -8.89 -4.90 4.92
C PHE A 12 -9.02 -4.46 3.45
N VAL A 13 -8.67 -5.35 2.52
CA VAL A 13 -8.71 -5.02 1.10
C VAL A 13 -10.14 -4.77 0.64
N ARG A 14 -11.09 -5.57 1.09
CA ARG A 14 -12.48 -5.40 0.68
C ARG A 14 -13.14 -4.19 1.32
N THR A 15 -12.94 -4.01 2.63
CA THR A 15 -13.68 -3.01 3.39
C THR A 15 -12.99 -1.67 3.42
N THR A 16 -11.72 -1.67 3.77
CA THR A 16 -10.97 -0.42 3.94
C THR A 16 -10.55 0.16 2.59
N LEU A 17 -10.07 -0.68 1.69
CA LEU A 17 -9.64 -0.21 0.37
C LEU A 17 -10.76 -0.25 -0.67
N GLY A 18 -11.86 -0.90 -0.37
CA GLY A 18 -13.02 -0.89 -1.26
C GLY A 18 -12.89 -1.76 -2.50
N CYS A 19 -12.06 -2.78 -2.46
CA CYS A 19 -11.92 -3.69 -3.59
C CYS A 19 -13.16 -4.58 -3.70
N LYS A 20 -13.74 -4.65 -4.89
CA LYS A 20 -14.86 -5.54 -5.17
C LYS A 20 -14.38 -6.81 -5.83
N CYS A 21 -13.30 -7.36 -5.31
CA CYS A 21 -12.66 -8.53 -5.87
C CYS A 21 -13.46 -9.79 -5.58
N PRO A 22 -13.58 -10.74 -6.54
CA PRO A 22 -14.21 -12.01 -6.25
C PRO A 22 -13.38 -12.83 -5.26
N ASP A 23 -14.04 -13.78 -4.59
CA ASP A 23 -13.40 -14.56 -3.52
C ASP A 23 -12.15 -15.28 -3.99
N GLU A 24 -12.16 -15.83 -5.21
CA GLU A 24 -11.03 -16.62 -5.70
C GLU A 24 -9.75 -15.80 -5.85
N VAL A 25 -9.85 -14.47 -5.94
CA VAL A 25 -8.66 -13.63 -6.04
C VAL A 25 -7.83 -13.75 -4.76
N PHE A 26 -8.49 -13.96 -3.62
CA PHE A 26 -7.79 -14.03 -2.34
C PHE A 26 -7.18 -15.40 -2.04
N GLU A 27 -7.29 -16.33 -2.96
CA GLU A 27 -6.62 -17.63 -2.81
C GLU A 27 -5.12 -17.51 -2.96
N SER A 28 -4.63 -16.42 -3.57
CA SER A 28 -3.21 -16.17 -3.69
C SER A 28 -2.92 -14.80 -3.10
N ILE A 29 -2.20 -14.78 -1.98
CA ILE A 29 -1.77 -13.55 -1.32
C ILE A 29 -0.27 -13.65 -1.11
N VAL A 30 0.49 -12.77 -1.76
CA VAL A 30 1.94 -12.70 -1.58
C VAL A 30 2.26 -11.45 -0.78
N LEU A 31 2.93 -11.62 0.33
CA LEU A 31 3.28 -10.52 1.24
C LEU A 31 4.80 -10.46 1.39
N GLU A 32 5.38 -9.30 1.11
CA GLU A 32 6.81 -9.10 1.22
C GLU A 32 7.12 -7.76 1.87
N ARG A 33 8.15 -7.73 2.70
CA ARG A 33 8.72 -6.49 3.19
C ARG A 33 9.81 -6.11 2.22
N VAL A 34 9.57 -5.06 1.44
CA VAL A 34 10.52 -4.64 0.43
C VAL A 34 11.33 -3.49 0.97
N PRO A 35 12.63 -3.68 1.23
CA PRO A 35 13.48 -2.53 1.36
C PRO A 35 13.45 -1.91 -0.02
N ALA A 36 12.91 -0.74 -0.15
CA ALA A 36 12.78 -0.10 -1.43
C ALA A 36 14.12 -0.14 -2.17
N PRO A 37 14.10 -0.15 -3.48
CA PRO A 37 15.33 -0.18 -4.27
C PRO A 37 16.32 0.87 -3.83
N ASP A 38 15.84 1.99 -3.38
CA ASP A 38 16.73 2.91 -2.72
C ASP A 38 16.25 2.94 -1.29
N ALA A 39 16.62 2.06 -0.54
CA ALA A 39 16.37 1.85 0.87
C ALA A 39 15.71 3.01 1.63
N ALA A 40 15.46 4.12 0.98
CA ALA A 40 14.86 5.28 1.62
C ALA A 40 13.34 5.17 1.73
N LEU A 41 12.73 4.23 1.03
CA LEU A 41 11.28 4.12 0.96
C LEU A 41 10.82 2.70 1.26
N PRO A 42 11.06 2.22 2.50
CA PRO A 42 10.63 0.87 2.83
C PRO A 42 9.12 0.77 2.74
N CYS A 43 8.63 -0.32 2.19
CA CYS A 43 7.20 -0.55 2.12
C CYS A 43 6.89 -2.03 2.23
N THR A 44 5.63 -2.31 2.54
CA THR A 44 5.10 -3.65 2.48
C THR A 44 4.47 -3.83 1.11
N ARG A 45 4.87 -4.88 0.40
CA ARG A 45 4.35 -5.18 -0.93
C ARG A 45 3.38 -6.35 -0.83
N LEU A 46 2.20 -6.17 -1.37
CA LEU A 46 1.14 -7.17 -1.31
C LEU A 46 0.61 -7.39 -2.71
N VAL A 47 0.56 -8.65 -3.14
CA VAL A 47 -0.03 -9.00 -4.43
C VAL A 47 -1.17 -9.96 -4.20
N ILE A 48 -2.35 -9.60 -4.63
CA ILE A 48 -3.57 -10.38 -4.44
C ILE A 48 -3.99 -10.98 -5.76
N GLY A 49 -3.98 -12.31 -5.84
CA GLY A 49 -4.49 -13.03 -7.00
C GLY A 49 -3.77 -12.72 -8.29
N ASN A 50 -2.53 -12.26 -8.23
CA ASN A 50 -1.77 -11.81 -9.38
C ASN A 50 -2.48 -10.72 -10.20
N ARG A 51 -3.37 -9.98 -9.55
CA ARG A 51 -4.15 -8.93 -10.22
C ARG A 51 -4.04 -7.57 -9.55
N LEU A 52 -3.91 -7.57 -8.23
CA LEU A 52 -3.94 -6.33 -7.46
C LEU A 52 -2.62 -6.17 -6.75
N LEU A 53 -1.91 -5.10 -7.09
CA LEU A 53 -0.65 -4.75 -6.44
C LEU A 53 -0.94 -3.66 -5.42
N ILE A 54 -0.47 -3.86 -4.18
CA ILE A 54 -0.64 -2.88 -3.12
C ILE A 54 0.72 -2.62 -2.48
N TYR A 55 1.08 -1.35 -2.38
CA TYR A 55 2.23 -0.92 -1.59
C TYR A 55 1.68 -0.24 -0.34
N ILE A 56 2.24 -0.57 0.82
CA ILE A 56 1.87 0.06 2.08
C ILE A 56 3.11 0.74 2.65
N HIS A 57 3.06 2.05 2.72
CA HIS A 57 4.15 2.88 3.23
C HIS A 57 3.70 3.49 4.55
N GLU A 58 4.35 3.08 5.64
CA GLU A 58 4.08 3.62 6.97
C GLU A 58 5.06 4.75 7.21
N THR A 59 4.55 5.94 7.52
CA THR A 59 5.39 7.11 7.65
C THR A 59 4.79 8.10 8.63
N GLN A 60 5.55 9.11 8.97
CA GLN A 60 5.08 10.24 9.75
C GLN A 60 5.18 11.49 8.89
N PRO A 61 4.43 12.56 9.22
CA PRO A 61 4.50 13.79 8.44
C PRO A 61 5.95 14.27 8.35
N ALA A 62 6.39 14.54 7.14
CA ALA A 62 7.75 14.95 6.88
C ALA A 62 7.79 15.78 5.61
N LYS A 63 8.89 16.51 5.45
CA LYS A 63 9.07 17.35 4.27
C LYS A 63 9.04 16.55 2.98
N ALA A 64 9.47 15.31 3.03
CA ALA A 64 9.63 14.48 1.84
C ALA A 64 8.39 13.66 1.50
N THR A 65 7.26 13.87 2.17
CA THR A 65 6.06 13.05 1.94
C THR A 65 5.63 13.10 0.47
N LYS A 66 5.59 14.29 -0.11
CA LYS A 66 5.19 14.45 -1.50
C LYS A 66 6.10 13.67 -2.45
N GLU A 67 7.42 13.82 -2.28
CA GLU A 67 8.40 13.11 -3.10
C GLU A 67 8.36 11.61 -2.90
N ALA A 68 8.22 11.18 -1.65
CA ALA A 68 8.13 9.75 -1.35
C ALA A 68 6.91 9.13 -2.04
N VAL A 69 5.77 9.79 -1.95
CA VAL A 69 4.55 9.31 -2.59
C VAL A 69 4.69 9.30 -4.10
N SER A 70 5.31 10.34 -4.68
CA SER A 70 5.55 10.37 -6.12
C SER A 70 6.40 9.19 -6.57
N LYS A 71 7.47 8.89 -5.84
CA LYS A 71 8.36 7.77 -6.19
C LYS A 71 7.64 6.43 -6.08
N LEU A 72 6.89 6.23 -5.01
CA LEU A 72 6.15 4.99 -4.81
C LEU A 72 5.05 4.83 -5.85
N THR A 73 4.43 5.92 -6.27
CA THR A 73 3.43 5.88 -7.31
C THR A 73 4.05 5.47 -8.65
N THR A 74 5.21 6.05 -8.97
CA THR A 74 5.94 5.68 -10.20
C THR A 74 6.33 4.21 -10.15
N GLN A 75 6.91 3.77 -9.05
CA GLN A 75 7.37 2.39 -8.91
C GLN A 75 6.21 1.40 -9.01
N GLY A 76 5.09 1.69 -8.35
CA GLY A 76 3.93 0.81 -8.37
C GLY A 76 3.30 0.70 -9.75
N ARG A 77 3.16 1.83 -10.45
CA ARG A 77 2.61 1.81 -11.80
C ARG A 77 3.52 1.05 -12.76
N THR A 78 4.83 1.24 -12.62
CA THR A 78 5.79 0.53 -13.46
C THR A 78 5.71 -0.97 -13.22
N GLU A 79 5.64 -1.40 -11.98
CA GLU A 79 5.51 -2.82 -11.66
C GLU A 79 4.17 -3.38 -12.13
N ARG A 80 3.08 -2.64 -11.92
CA ARG A 80 1.76 -3.06 -12.38
C ARG A 80 1.79 -3.36 -13.88
N ASP A 81 2.36 -2.44 -14.64
CA ASP A 81 2.39 -2.58 -16.09
C ASP A 81 3.33 -3.69 -16.55
N ALA A 82 4.50 -3.79 -15.92
CA ALA A 82 5.48 -4.80 -16.31
C ALA A 82 5.00 -6.22 -16.03
N LYS A 83 4.23 -6.41 -14.96
CA LYS A 83 3.75 -7.73 -14.57
C LYS A 83 2.29 -7.95 -14.93
N HIS A 84 1.67 -7.01 -15.61
CA HIS A 84 0.30 -7.10 -16.11
C HIS A 84 -0.74 -7.26 -14.99
N TYR A 85 -0.49 -6.61 -13.85
CA TYR A 85 -1.50 -6.53 -12.81
C TYR A 85 -2.60 -5.58 -13.25
N ASN A 86 -3.80 -5.83 -12.78
CA ASN A 86 -4.95 -5.04 -13.21
C ASN A 86 -4.99 -3.65 -12.54
N ARG A 87 -4.63 -3.58 -11.26
CA ARG A 87 -4.71 -2.32 -10.51
C ARG A 87 -3.55 -2.19 -9.54
N TYR A 88 -3.28 -0.93 -9.19
CA TYR A 88 -2.29 -0.58 -8.18
C TYR A 88 -2.94 0.30 -7.14
N ARG A 89 -2.75 -0.04 -5.85
CA ARG A 89 -3.21 0.79 -4.74
C ARG A 89 -2.03 1.14 -3.86
N LEU A 90 -1.85 2.44 -3.61
CA LEU A 90 -0.83 2.90 -2.69
C LEU A 90 -1.52 3.29 -1.39
N VAL A 91 -1.11 2.66 -0.30
CA VAL A 91 -1.61 2.94 1.03
C VAL A 91 -0.50 3.68 1.79
N VAL A 92 -0.81 4.88 2.24
CA VAL A 92 0.09 5.65 3.09
C VAL A 92 -0.54 5.70 4.47
N ALA A 93 0.12 5.10 5.44
CA ALA A 93 -0.41 5.00 6.80
C ALA A 93 0.45 5.82 7.76
N SER A 94 -0.20 6.53 8.65
CA SER A 94 0.48 7.42 9.60
C SER A 94 -0.35 7.55 10.86
N ASP A 95 0.30 7.90 11.96
CA ASP A 95 -0.43 8.28 13.18
C ASP A 95 -1.12 9.63 13.01
N TYR A 96 -0.75 10.40 11.98
CA TYR A 96 -1.30 11.72 11.72
C TYR A 96 -1.76 11.83 10.26
N PRO A 97 -2.71 11.00 9.83
CA PRO A 97 -3.07 10.93 8.40
C PRO A 97 -3.61 12.24 7.85
N THR A 98 -4.32 13.00 8.67
CA THR A 98 -4.90 14.27 8.21
C THR A 98 -3.80 15.28 7.84
N GLU A 99 -2.68 15.25 8.56
CA GLU A 99 -1.61 16.21 8.33
C GLU A 99 -0.84 15.95 7.04
N LEU A 100 -0.80 14.70 6.58
CA LEU A 100 -0.05 14.40 5.36
C LEU A 100 -0.93 14.17 4.14
N LEU A 101 -2.26 14.26 4.30
CA LEU A 101 -3.18 13.96 3.22
C LEU A 101 -2.93 14.84 1.98
N SER A 102 -2.76 16.13 2.17
CA SER A 102 -2.57 17.06 1.05
C SER A 102 -1.29 16.76 0.28
N ALA A 103 -0.18 16.56 0.99
CA ALA A 103 1.10 16.26 0.34
C ALA A 103 1.04 14.91 -0.38
N ALA A 104 0.41 13.91 0.24
CA ALA A 104 0.27 12.59 -0.36
C ALA A 104 -0.58 12.67 -1.63
N ARG A 105 -1.69 13.37 -1.58
CA ARG A 105 -2.56 13.53 -2.74
C ARG A 105 -1.84 14.25 -3.88
N THR A 106 -1.13 15.32 -3.54
CA THR A 106 -0.38 16.08 -4.55
C THR A 106 0.70 15.21 -5.20
N GLY A 107 1.46 14.47 -4.40
CA GLY A 107 2.50 13.59 -4.93
C GLY A 107 1.93 12.48 -5.81
N PHE A 108 0.81 11.90 -5.38
CA PHE A 108 0.16 10.84 -6.15
C PHE A 108 -0.38 11.38 -7.47
N ASP A 109 -1.13 12.47 -7.42
CA ASP A 109 -1.78 13.01 -8.61
C ASP A 109 -0.78 13.51 -9.64
N SER A 110 0.38 13.99 -9.21
CA SER A 110 1.41 14.48 -10.12
C SER A 110 1.97 13.37 -11.00
N VAL A 111 1.87 12.12 -10.55
CA VAL A 111 2.37 10.96 -11.31
C VAL A 111 1.22 10.19 -11.94
N ALA A 112 0.18 9.89 -11.16
CA ALA A 112 -0.92 9.06 -11.63
C ALA A 112 -1.83 9.79 -12.61
N GLY A 113 -1.98 11.11 -12.44
CA GLY A 113 -2.83 11.89 -13.33
C GLY A 113 -4.24 11.33 -13.41
N THR A 114 -4.63 10.90 -14.59
CA THR A 114 -5.96 10.35 -14.84
C THR A 114 -6.00 8.83 -14.87
N ASP A 115 -4.94 8.16 -14.37
CA ASP A 115 -4.86 6.70 -14.38
C ASP A 115 -5.95 6.13 -13.47
N GLN A 116 -6.98 5.53 -14.06
CA GLN A 116 -8.11 4.98 -13.31
C GLN A 116 -7.81 3.65 -12.66
N LYS A 117 -6.64 3.08 -12.93
CA LYS A 117 -6.21 1.80 -12.36
C LYS A 117 -5.16 2.00 -11.26
N ALA A 118 -5.00 3.23 -10.81
CA ALA A 118 -4.13 3.56 -9.67
C ALA A 118 -4.96 4.32 -8.64
N HIS A 119 -4.82 3.94 -7.36
CA HIS A 119 -5.61 4.54 -6.30
C HIS A 119 -4.74 4.86 -5.09
N LEU A 120 -5.03 5.96 -4.43
CA LEU A 120 -4.33 6.36 -3.22
C LEU A 120 -5.27 6.23 -2.02
N HIS A 121 -4.75 5.67 -0.94
CA HIS A 121 -5.45 5.60 0.35
C HIS A 121 -4.54 6.15 1.43
N VAL A 122 -5.02 7.14 2.18
CA VAL A 122 -4.29 7.70 3.31
C VAL A 122 -5.05 7.29 4.57
N LEU A 123 -4.39 6.52 5.42
CA LEU A 123 -5.02 5.86 6.56
C LEU A 123 -4.28 6.14 7.85
N ALA A 124 -5.00 5.99 8.97
CA ALA A 124 -4.33 5.93 10.28
C ALA A 124 -3.62 4.59 10.42
N THR A 125 -2.51 4.57 11.13
CA THR A 125 -1.73 3.35 11.33
C THR A 125 -2.57 2.23 11.94
N ASP A 126 -3.47 2.57 12.87
CA ASP A 126 -4.30 1.57 13.52
C ASP A 126 -5.39 0.98 12.62
N GLN A 127 -5.56 1.50 11.42
CA GLN A 127 -6.46 0.90 10.45
C GLN A 127 -5.82 -0.26 9.68
N LEU A 128 -4.50 -0.42 9.80
CA LEU A 128 -3.81 -1.56 9.20
C LEU A 128 -3.97 -2.78 10.11
N PRO A 129 -4.30 -3.94 9.55
CA PRO A 129 -4.25 -5.17 10.34
C PRO A 129 -2.80 -5.47 10.74
N ASP A 130 -2.64 -6.16 11.86
CA ASP A 130 -1.31 -6.45 12.40
C ASP A 130 -0.41 -7.12 11.37
N ALA A 131 -0.95 -8.00 10.57
CA ALA A 131 -0.17 -8.71 9.56
C ALA A 131 0.48 -7.79 8.53
N LEU A 132 -0.07 -6.59 8.36
CA LEU A 132 0.45 -5.63 7.37
C LEU A 132 1.29 -4.53 7.98
N ARG A 133 1.45 -4.50 9.30
CA ARG A 133 2.30 -3.51 9.95
C ARG A 133 3.74 -3.98 9.92
N SER A 134 4.63 -3.08 9.55
CA SER A 134 6.04 -3.43 9.45
C SER A 134 6.74 -3.33 10.80
N GLY A 135 6.17 -2.57 11.66
CA GLY A 135 6.89 -2.21 12.88
C GLY A 135 6.90 -3.24 13.96
N ASP A 136 6.51 -4.13 13.73
CA ASP A 136 6.50 -4.92 14.69
C ASP A 136 7.61 -5.33 15.21
N THR A 137 7.93 -4.90 14.98
CA THR A 137 8.84 -5.12 15.33
C THR A 137 9.23 -4.95 16.45
N ASN A 138 8.72 -4.90 16.35
CA ASN A 138 9.06 -4.67 17.08
C ASN A 138 9.15 -5.04 18.01
N LEU A 139 9.06 -5.30 17.90
CA LEU A 139 9.27 -5.61 18.49
C LEU A 139 9.87 -5.60 19.30
N SER A 140 9.96 -5.36 19.19
CA SER A 140 10.54 -5.27 19.75
C SER A 140 10.58 -5.20 20.76
N ARG A 141 10.31 -5.30 21.01
CA ARG A 141 10.44 -5.08 21.84
C ARG A 141 10.66 -5.43 22.70
#